data_71ee86356f8c61b84bcd85f9eef78c03
#
_entry.id   71ee86356f8c61b84bcd85f9eef78c03
#
_cell.length_a   1.000
_cell.length_b   1.000
_cell.length_c   1.000
_cell.angle_alpha   90.00
_cell.angle_beta   90.00
_cell.angle_gamma   90.00
#
_symmetry.space_group_name_H-M   'P 1'
#
loop_
_entity.id
_entity.type
_entity.pdbx_description
1 polymer ?
#
loop_
_entity_poly.entity_id
_entity_poly.type
_entity_poly.pdbx_seq_one_letter_code
_entity_poly.pdbx_strand_id
1 'polypeptide(L)'
;PVHDPSPFDKSLSKEEVEGLRSELEEKVSSLSSLRRTTGQGNPATAQQQRIRALNELEQLSGRLGNVDENGNPRSFTMGVQERGTPKDIPILVRGEIDQPAQIISRGFPQVLCEEPPSISADKSGRLEFAQWVGSHQNALVARVMVNRIWKSFVGTGIVRSMENFGVTGQGPSHPELLDHLAVTFVDSGWSVKTVIREIVNSRMYRIGTTYSASSHTADPENALLWRANQRRLDAEVLRDSMLAMSGELDLNRPRGSEVAKAGYTRVRGGMVGDP
;
A
#
# COMPACT_ATOMS: atom_id res chain seq x y z
N PRO A 1 4.43 9.89 12.72
CA PRO A 1 3.74 10.88 11.94
C PRO A 1 2.48 11.25 12.70
N VAL A 2 2.44 12.51 13.17
CA VAL A 2 1.25 13.07 13.80
C VAL A 2 0.23 13.19 12.68
N HIS A 3 -0.83 12.38 12.73
CA HIS A 3 -1.96 12.51 11.83
C HIS A 3 -2.63 13.84 12.17
N ASP A 4 -2.72 14.75 11.21
CA ASP A 4 -3.59 15.91 11.34
C ASP A 4 -5.04 15.36 11.31
N PRO A 5 -5.87 15.65 12.31
CA PRO A 5 -7.21 15.10 12.33
C PRO A 5 -7.98 15.53 11.07
N SER A 6 -8.50 14.55 10.36
CA SER A 6 -9.45 14.79 9.25
C SER A 6 -10.67 15.54 9.79
N PRO A 7 -11.43 16.28 8.96
CA PRO A 7 -12.69 16.88 9.40
C PRO A 7 -13.70 15.89 9.99
N PHE A 8 -13.48 14.59 9.78
CA PHE A 8 -14.22 13.49 10.43
C PHE A 8 -13.67 13.11 11.80
N ASP A 9 -12.47 13.57 12.18
CA ASP A 9 -11.82 13.29 13.45
C ASP A 9 -12.17 14.38 14.48
N LYS A 10 -13.43 14.83 14.51
CA LYS A 10 -13.88 15.73 15.58
C LYS A 10 -13.96 14.96 16.87
N SER A 11 -13.35 15.52 17.92
CA SER A 11 -13.59 15.07 19.28
C SER A 11 -15.07 15.27 19.64
N LEU A 12 -15.65 14.27 20.27
CA LEU A 12 -16.99 14.33 20.83
C LEU A 12 -16.89 14.53 22.35
N SER A 13 -17.85 15.18 22.95
CA SER A 13 -17.96 15.18 24.41
C SER A 13 -18.41 13.80 24.91
N LYS A 14 -18.14 13.49 26.17
CA LYS A 14 -18.62 12.22 26.76
C LYS A 14 -20.13 12.08 26.68
N GLU A 15 -20.86 13.17 26.85
CA GLU A 15 -22.31 13.23 26.74
C GLU A 15 -22.79 12.91 25.33
N GLU A 16 -22.08 13.41 24.30
CA GLU A 16 -22.40 13.07 22.90
C GLU A 16 -22.10 11.60 22.57
N VAL A 17 -21.02 11.03 23.13
CA VAL A 17 -20.71 9.59 22.97
C VAL A 17 -21.78 8.71 23.64
N GLU A 18 -22.22 9.06 24.84
CA GLU A 18 -23.30 8.35 25.52
C GLU A 18 -24.63 8.50 24.80
N GLY A 19 -24.92 9.70 24.30
CA GLY A 19 -26.13 9.94 23.48
C GLY A 19 -26.15 9.07 22.23
N LEU A 20 -25.04 8.98 21.49
CA LEU A 20 -24.91 8.13 20.30
C LEU A 20 -25.01 6.63 20.64
N ARG A 21 -24.50 6.19 21.79
CA ARG A 21 -24.66 4.79 22.24
C ARG A 21 -26.12 4.47 22.54
N SER A 22 -26.81 5.34 23.26
CA SER A 22 -28.24 5.16 23.56
C SER A 22 -29.09 5.13 22.30
N GLU A 23 -28.81 6.03 21.34
CA GLU A 23 -29.48 6.04 20.03
C GLU A 23 -29.21 4.76 19.24
N LEU A 24 -27.98 4.24 19.26
CA LEU A 24 -27.62 2.98 18.62
C LEU A 24 -28.41 1.81 19.23
N GLU A 25 -28.49 1.71 20.54
CA GLU A 25 -29.23 0.66 21.25
C GLU A 25 -30.74 0.72 20.96
N GLU A 26 -31.33 1.91 20.92
CA GLU A 26 -32.74 2.11 20.54
C GLU A 26 -32.99 1.66 19.10
N LYS A 27 -32.12 2.02 18.16
CA LYS A 27 -32.22 1.60 16.74
C LYS A 27 -32.05 0.09 16.57
N VAL A 28 -31.15 -0.55 17.31
CA VAL A 28 -30.98 -2.01 17.30
C VAL A 28 -32.26 -2.70 17.82
N SER A 29 -32.83 -2.17 18.91
CA SER A 29 -34.11 -2.66 19.46
C SER A 29 -35.27 -2.51 18.46
N SER A 30 -35.36 -1.37 17.78
CA SER A 30 -36.40 -1.11 16.76
C SER A 30 -36.26 -2.04 15.55
N LEU A 31 -35.03 -2.31 15.11
CA LEU A 31 -34.77 -3.30 14.04
C LEU A 31 -35.19 -4.73 14.43
N SER A 32 -34.97 -5.09 15.68
CA SER A 32 -35.39 -6.40 16.18
C SER A 32 -36.91 -6.56 16.25
N SER A 33 -37.63 -5.47 16.55
CA SER A 33 -39.11 -5.44 16.53
C SER A 33 -39.67 -5.48 15.11
N LEU A 34 -39.07 -4.78 14.16
CA LEU A 34 -39.42 -4.82 12.74
C LEU A 34 -39.25 -6.23 12.13
N ARG A 35 -38.33 -7.03 12.69
CA ARG A 35 -38.15 -8.43 12.27
C ARG A 35 -39.26 -9.35 12.73
N ARG A 36 -40.00 -8.99 13.79
CA ARG A 36 -41.13 -9.74 14.35
C ARG A 36 -42.48 -9.41 13.69
N THR A 37 -42.61 -8.22 13.10
CA THR A 37 -43.88 -7.68 12.57
C THR A 37 -44.07 -7.91 11.05
N THR A 38 -43.16 -8.64 10.38
CA THR A 38 -43.21 -8.91 8.92
C THR A 38 -44.40 -9.77 8.44
N GLY A 39 -45.45 -9.96 9.26
CA GLY A 39 -46.64 -10.70 8.87
C GLY A 39 -47.81 -9.84 8.39
N GLN A 40 -47.86 -8.51 8.60
CA GLN A 40 -49.00 -7.65 8.26
C GLN A 40 -48.51 -6.33 7.63
N GLY A 41 -48.30 -6.27 6.31
CA GLY A 41 -47.94 -5.07 5.61
C GLY A 41 -47.40 -5.29 4.20
N ASN A 42 -47.31 -4.24 3.40
CA ASN A 42 -46.73 -4.30 2.06
C ASN A 42 -45.21 -4.66 2.17
N PRO A 43 -44.76 -5.81 1.61
CA PRO A 43 -43.39 -6.27 1.73
C PRO A 43 -42.33 -5.25 1.25
N ALA A 44 -42.65 -4.47 0.22
CA ALA A 44 -41.74 -3.46 -0.34
C ALA A 44 -41.48 -2.31 0.65
N THR A 45 -42.51 -1.87 1.36
CA THR A 45 -42.41 -0.77 2.36
C THR A 45 -41.60 -1.24 3.57
N ALA A 46 -41.84 -2.46 4.04
CA ALA A 46 -41.08 -3.06 5.14
C ALA A 46 -39.61 -3.22 4.80
N GLN A 47 -39.28 -3.63 3.58
CA GLN A 47 -37.90 -3.74 3.10
C GLN A 47 -37.20 -2.39 3.02
N GLN A 48 -37.88 -1.35 2.52
CA GLN A 48 -37.33 0.02 2.48
C GLN A 48 -37.05 0.58 3.88
N GLN A 49 -37.97 0.37 4.83
CA GLN A 49 -37.78 0.79 6.23
C GLN A 49 -36.58 0.08 6.86
N ARG A 50 -36.41 -1.21 6.58
CA ARG A 50 -35.30 -2.00 7.07
C ARG A 50 -33.96 -1.50 6.49
N ILE A 51 -33.89 -1.20 5.20
CA ILE A 51 -32.69 -0.65 4.56
C ILE A 51 -32.32 0.71 5.18
N ARG A 52 -33.30 1.59 5.40
CA ARG A 52 -33.07 2.88 6.05
C ARG A 52 -32.51 2.72 7.47
N ALA A 53 -33.13 1.85 8.26
CA ALA A 53 -32.69 1.60 9.62
C ALA A 53 -31.27 0.97 9.68
N LEU A 54 -30.92 0.09 8.73
CA LEU A 54 -29.58 -0.45 8.61
C LEU A 54 -28.55 0.63 8.25
N ASN A 55 -28.86 1.53 7.32
CA ASN A 55 -27.99 2.63 6.94
C ASN A 55 -27.76 3.61 8.11
N GLU A 56 -28.80 3.91 8.88
CA GLU A 56 -28.70 4.75 10.08
C GLU A 56 -27.82 4.09 11.15
N LEU A 57 -27.98 2.78 11.38
CA LEU A 57 -27.13 2.01 12.29
C LEU A 57 -25.66 2.01 11.84
N GLU A 58 -25.41 1.85 10.56
CA GLU A 58 -24.07 1.89 10.00
C GLU A 58 -23.41 3.26 10.21
N GLN A 59 -24.17 4.35 9.99
CA GLN A 59 -23.68 5.70 10.24
C GLN A 59 -23.39 5.96 11.73
N LEU A 60 -24.27 5.57 12.63
CA LEU A 60 -24.07 5.71 14.08
C LEU A 60 -22.91 4.88 14.57
N SER A 61 -22.81 3.63 14.12
CA SER A 61 -21.69 2.74 14.42
C SER A 61 -20.36 3.29 13.89
N GLY A 62 -20.38 3.86 12.68
CA GLY A 62 -19.21 4.51 12.10
C GLY A 62 -18.75 5.71 12.92
N ARG A 63 -19.68 6.58 13.32
CA ARG A 63 -19.36 7.75 14.17
C ARG A 63 -18.79 7.34 15.53
N LEU A 64 -19.37 6.34 16.19
CA LEU A 64 -18.86 5.78 17.46
C LEU A 64 -17.52 5.05 17.29
N GLY A 65 -17.33 4.39 16.14
CA GLY A 65 -16.07 3.73 15.82
C GLY A 65 -14.89 4.69 15.68
N ASN A 66 -15.16 5.92 15.27
CA ASN A 66 -14.13 6.94 15.02
C ASN A 66 -13.61 7.63 16.28
N VAL A 67 -14.20 7.39 17.42
CA VAL A 67 -13.78 7.99 18.69
C VAL A 67 -13.51 6.93 19.77
N ASP A 68 -12.66 7.26 20.71
CA ASP A 68 -12.44 6.44 21.91
C ASP A 68 -13.55 6.65 22.96
N GLU A 69 -13.43 5.99 24.13
CA GLU A 69 -14.40 6.11 25.22
C GLU A 69 -14.47 7.52 25.82
N ASN A 70 -13.46 8.34 25.59
CA ASN A 70 -13.39 9.72 26.05
C ASN A 70 -13.83 10.72 24.96
N GLY A 71 -14.22 10.23 23.78
CA GLY A 71 -14.62 11.05 22.65
C GLY A 71 -13.45 11.60 21.82
N ASN A 72 -12.21 11.15 22.06
CA ASN A 72 -11.09 11.57 21.24
C ASN A 72 -11.04 10.79 19.91
N PRO A 73 -10.64 11.43 18.81
CA PRO A 73 -10.50 10.76 17.52
C PRO A 73 -9.54 9.57 17.60
N ARG A 74 -9.93 8.45 17.00
CA ARG A 74 -9.07 7.28 16.81
C ARG A 74 -8.34 7.40 15.49
N SER A 75 -7.04 7.13 15.52
CA SER A 75 -6.28 6.94 14.28
C SER A 75 -6.52 5.55 13.72
N PHE A 76 -7.01 5.46 12.49
CA PHE A 76 -7.20 4.20 11.78
C PHE A 76 -6.17 4.04 10.68
N THR A 77 -5.73 2.82 10.47
CA THR A 77 -5.02 2.43 9.26
C THR A 77 -5.80 1.32 8.58
N MET A 78 -5.76 1.28 7.26
CA MET A 78 -6.26 0.10 6.55
C MET A 78 -5.42 -1.10 6.93
N GLY A 79 -6.07 -2.15 7.40
CA GLY A 79 -5.43 -3.38 7.82
C GLY A 79 -6.20 -4.61 7.38
N VAL A 80 -5.59 -5.75 7.55
CA VAL A 80 -6.20 -7.06 7.27
C VAL A 80 -6.45 -7.78 8.59
N GLN A 81 -7.64 -8.30 8.76
CA GLN A 81 -8.01 -9.09 9.92
C GLN A 81 -8.11 -10.58 9.55
N GLU A 82 -7.70 -11.45 10.46
CA GLU A 82 -7.90 -12.88 10.27
C GLU A 82 -9.38 -13.24 10.21
N ARG A 83 -9.72 -14.15 9.30
CA ARG A 83 -11.03 -14.77 9.29
C ARG A 83 -11.09 -15.79 10.44
N GLY A 84 -12.22 -15.90 11.13
CA GLY A 84 -12.37 -16.80 12.29
C GLY A 84 -12.05 -18.28 12.01
N THR A 85 -12.15 -18.71 10.75
CA THR A 85 -11.76 -20.07 10.34
C THR A 85 -11.10 -19.99 8.96
N PRO A 86 -9.76 -19.92 8.89
CA PRO A 86 -9.04 -20.02 7.62
C PRO A 86 -9.26 -21.38 6.97
N LYS A 87 -9.40 -21.41 5.64
CA LYS A 87 -9.61 -22.65 4.89
C LYS A 87 -8.62 -22.72 3.73
N ASP A 88 -8.13 -23.92 3.47
CA ASP A 88 -7.41 -24.22 2.24
C ASP A 88 -8.38 -24.18 1.06
N ILE A 89 -7.89 -23.73 -0.10
CA ILE A 89 -8.71 -23.54 -1.30
C ILE A 89 -8.29 -24.55 -2.36
N PRO A 90 -9.25 -25.10 -3.13
CA PRO A 90 -8.91 -25.95 -4.26
C PRO A 90 -8.27 -25.15 -5.39
N ILE A 91 -7.42 -25.79 -6.17
CA ILE A 91 -7.05 -25.28 -7.49
C ILE A 91 -8.31 -25.25 -8.35
N LEU A 92 -8.51 -24.16 -9.07
CA LEU A 92 -9.61 -24.04 -10.03
C LEU A 92 -9.11 -24.41 -11.42
N VAL A 93 -9.72 -25.42 -12.04
CA VAL A 93 -9.35 -25.85 -13.39
C VAL A 93 -9.60 -24.70 -14.37
N ARG A 94 -8.55 -24.22 -15.03
CA ARG A 94 -8.61 -23.07 -15.94
C ARG A 94 -9.16 -21.77 -15.31
N GLY A 95 -9.18 -21.68 -13.97
CA GLY A 95 -9.77 -20.55 -13.25
C GLY A 95 -11.30 -20.60 -13.10
N GLU A 96 -11.95 -21.67 -13.53
CA GLU A 96 -13.41 -21.86 -13.44
C GLU A 96 -13.81 -22.16 -11.99
N ILE A 97 -14.67 -21.33 -11.40
CA ILE A 97 -15.07 -21.42 -9.98
C ILE A 97 -15.88 -22.71 -9.70
N ASP A 98 -16.61 -23.17 -10.67
CA ASP A 98 -17.46 -24.37 -10.62
C ASP A 98 -16.71 -25.68 -10.92
N GLN A 99 -15.42 -25.60 -11.23
CA GLN A 99 -14.55 -26.74 -11.48
C GLN A 99 -13.39 -26.83 -10.48
N PRO A 100 -13.68 -27.10 -9.19
CA PRO A 100 -12.62 -27.24 -8.19
C PRO A 100 -11.87 -28.56 -8.39
N ALA A 101 -10.55 -28.50 -8.40
CA ALA A 101 -9.66 -29.66 -8.42
C ALA A 101 -9.14 -29.96 -7.00
N GLN A 102 -7.90 -30.44 -6.91
CA GLN A 102 -7.26 -30.80 -5.64
C GLN A 102 -7.16 -29.59 -4.70
N ILE A 103 -7.49 -29.81 -3.42
CA ILE A 103 -7.22 -28.85 -2.35
C ILE A 103 -5.72 -28.87 -2.06
N ILE A 104 -5.11 -27.68 -2.07
CA ILE A 104 -3.70 -27.51 -1.75
C ILE A 104 -3.58 -26.75 -0.42
N SER A 105 -2.71 -27.25 0.43
CA SER A 105 -2.36 -26.59 1.67
C SER A 105 -1.69 -25.23 1.38
N ARG A 106 -1.96 -24.25 2.23
CA ARG A 106 -1.31 -22.93 2.18
C ARG A 106 0.19 -23.08 2.28
N GLY A 107 0.91 -22.32 1.48
CA GLY A 107 2.35 -22.38 1.42
C GLY A 107 2.96 -21.21 0.67
N PHE A 108 4.25 -21.28 0.43
CA PHE A 108 5.00 -20.30 -0.35
C PHE A 108 5.43 -20.93 -1.69
N PRO A 109 5.91 -20.10 -2.66
CA PRO A 109 6.41 -20.64 -3.91
C PRO A 109 7.59 -21.61 -3.67
N GLN A 110 7.40 -22.89 -3.95
CA GLN A 110 8.40 -23.94 -3.68
C GLN A 110 9.75 -23.70 -4.38
N VAL A 111 9.73 -23.04 -5.55
CA VAL A 111 10.96 -22.67 -6.28
C VAL A 111 11.84 -21.68 -5.51
N LEU A 112 11.29 -20.98 -4.54
CA LEU A 112 11.98 -19.98 -3.71
C LEU A 112 12.12 -20.41 -2.24
N CYS A 113 11.62 -21.58 -1.88
CA CYS A 113 11.64 -22.12 -0.52
C CYS A 113 12.34 -23.48 -0.50
N GLU A 114 13.40 -23.61 0.28
CA GLU A 114 14.08 -24.91 0.49
C GLU A 114 13.20 -25.85 1.31
N GLU A 115 12.50 -25.31 2.30
CA GLU A 115 11.59 -26.09 3.16
C GLU A 115 10.15 -25.52 3.10
N PRO A 116 9.13 -26.39 3.10
CA PRO A 116 7.75 -25.94 3.15
C PRO A 116 7.47 -25.23 4.49
N PRO A 117 6.72 -24.10 4.49
CA PRO A 117 6.39 -23.41 5.71
C PRO A 117 5.45 -24.20 6.60
N SER A 118 5.66 -24.14 7.90
CA SER A 118 4.72 -24.66 8.89
C SER A 118 3.66 -23.59 9.21
N ILE A 119 2.50 -23.68 8.60
CA ILE A 119 1.37 -22.78 8.84
C ILE A 119 0.34 -23.50 9.70
N SER A 120 0.02 -22.95 10.87
CA SER A 120 -1.00 -23.51 11.75
C SER A 120 -2.39 -23.49 11.10
N ALA A 121 -3.22 -24.49 11.40
CA ALA A 121 -4.54 -24.64 10.80
C ALA A 121 -5.51 -23.49 11.15
N ASP A 122 -5.30 -22.86 12.29
CA ASP A 122 -6.09 -21.72 12.79
C ASP A 122 -5.65 -20.35 12.24
N LYS A 123 -4.55 -20.31 11.45
CA LYS A 123 -3.99 -19.08 10.88
C LYS A 123 -4.08 -19.08 9.36
N SER A 124 -4.18 -17.91 8.75
CA SER A 124 -4.20 -17.76 7.29
C SER A 124 -2.84 -17.98 6.62
N GLY A 125 -1.73 -17.87 7.36
CA GLY A 125 -0.37 -17.91 6.83
C GLY A 125 0.15 -16.56 6.33
N ARG A 126 -0.62 -15.46 6.47
CA ARG A 126 -0.18 -14.13 6.03
C ARG A 126 1.01 -13.62 6.82
N LEU A 127 1.04 -13.87 8.13
CA LEU A 127 2.16 -13.46 8.98
C LEU A 127 3.43 -14.25 8.62
N GLU A 128 3.31 -15.53 8.50
CA GLU A 128 4.40 -16.45 8.12
C GLU A 128 4.94 -16.09 6.73
N PHE A 129 4.05 -15.78 5.78
CA PHE A 129 4.44 -15.30 4.45
C PHE A 129 5.17 -13.94 4.52
N ALA A 130 4.68 -12.99 5.30
CA ALA A 130 5.32 -11.69 5.48
C ALA A 130 6.72 -11.82 6.11
N GLN A 131 6.86 -12.70 7.11
CA GLN A 131 8.15 -13.00 7.73
C GLN A 131 9.13 -13.62 6.74
N TRP A 132 8.68 -14.56 5.92
CA TRP A 132 9.49 -15.16 4.88
C TRP A 132 9.89 -14.15 3.80
N VAL A 133 8.97 -13.30 3.35
CA VAL A 133 9.26 -12.21 2.39
C VAL A 133 10.36 -11.29 2.90
N GLY A 134 10.33 -10.95 4.19
CA GLY A 134 11.34 -10.10 4.86
C GLY A 134 12.55 -10.85 5.42
N SER A 135 12.71 -12.13 5.12
CA SER A 135 13.82 -12.93 5.64
C SER A 135 15.04 -12.91 4.73
N HIS A 136 16.22 -13.27 5.28
CA HIS A 136 17.44 -13.49 4.52
C HIS A 136 17.34 -14.67 3.52
N GLN A 137 16.41 -15.58 3.72
CA GLN A 137 16.18 -16.72 2.84
C GLN A 137 15.56 -16.31 1.50
N ASN A 138 14.88 -15.16 1.46
CA ASN A 138 14.26 -14.65 0.24
C ASN A 138 15.19 -13.69 -0.51
N ALA A 139 16.06 -14.26 -1.32
CA ALA A 139 17.03 -13.47 -2.10
C ALA A 139 16.39 -12.57 -3.18
N LEU A 140 15.16 -12.85 -3.60
CA LEU A 140 14.50 -12.11 -4.70
C LEU A 140 14.02 -10.74 -4.24
N VAL A 141 13.41 -10.65 -3.06
CA VAL A 141 12.79 -9.40 -2.58
C VAL A 141 13.84 -8.29 -2.43
N ALA A 142 14.99 -8.61 -1.83
CA ALA A 142 16.08 -7.64 -1.69
C ALA A 142 16.57 -7.13 -3.06
N ARG A 143 16.78 -8.02 -4.04
CA ARG A 143 17.19 -7.65 -5.40
C ARG A 143 16.15 -6.76 -6.10
N VAL A 144 14.87 -7.09 -5.99
CA VAL A 144 13.79 -6.28 -6.56
C VAL A 144 13.75 -4.88 -5.95
N MET A 145 13.83 -4.78 -4.62
CA MET A 145 13.82 -3.49 -3.91
C MET A 145 15.03 -2.63 -4.28
N VAL A 146 16.21 -3.20 -4.26
CA VAL A 146 17.44 -2.50 -4.64
C VAL A 146 17.41 -2.05 -6.09
N ASN A 147 16.88 -2.88 -7.00
CA ASN A 147 16.72 -2.49 -8.40
C ASN A 147 15.76 -1.32 -8.59
N ARG A 148 14.68 -1.25 -7.81
CA ARG A 148 13.75 -0.11 -7.79
C ARG A 148 14.40 1.17 -7.25
N ILE A 149 15.17 1.05 -6.16
CA ILE A 149 15.95 2.17 -5.62
C ILE A 149 16.95 2.66 -6.67
N TRP A 150 17.73 1.77 -7.27
CA TRP A 150 18.68 2.08 -8.34
C TRP A 150 18.03 2.82 -9.49
N LYS A 151 16.91 2.32 -10.02
CA LYS A 151 16.18 2.97 -11.11
C LYS A 151 15.79 4.40 -10.77
N SER A 152 15.39 4.67 -9.53
CA SER A 152 14.98 6.02 -9.10
C SER A 152 16.12 7.03 -9.20
N PHE A 153 17.38 6.58 -9.05
CA PHE A 153 18.56 7.44 -9.13
C PHE A 153 19.23 7.45 -10.51
N VAL A 154 19.26 6.33 -11.19
CA VAL A 154 19.98 6.15 -12.47
C VAL A 154 19.06 6.27 -13.69
N GLY A 155 17.76 6.13 -13.49
CA GLY A 155 16.75 6.20 -14.58
C GLY A 155 16.39 4.84 -15.18
N THR A 156 17.33 3.89 -15.20
CA THR A 156 17.11 2.50 -15.66
C THR A 156 17.50 1.53 -14.55
N GLY A 157 16.81 0.40 -14.44
CA GLY A 157 17.18 -0.65 -13.50
C GLY A 157 18.42 -1.41 -13.93
N ILE A 158 19.14 -2.02 -12.99
CA ILE A 158 20.16 -3.04 -13.29
C ILE A 158 19.53 -4.22 -14.04
N VAL A 159 18.32 -4.61 -13.59
CA VAL A 159 17.38 -5.43 -14.35
C VAL A 159 16.37 -4.50 -15.00
N ARG A 160 16.37 -4.39 -16.32
CA ARG A 160 15.50 -3.45 -17.05
C ARG A 160 14.04 -3.85 -17.02
N SER A 161 13.73 -5.14 -17.05
CA SER A 161 12.37 -5.68 -16.90
C SER A 161 11.92 -5.61 -15.44
N MET A 162 11.58 -4.39 -14.96
CA MET A 162 11.32 -4.08 -13.55
C MET A 162 10.29 -4.97 -12.86
N GLU A 163 9.29 -5.41 -13.61
CA GLU A 163 8.18 -6.23 -13.10
C GLU A 163 8.38 -7.73 -13.41
N ASN A 164 9.51 -8.09 -14.05
CA ASN A 164 9.79 -9.45 -14.42
C ASN A 164 11.26 -9.83 -14.18
N PHE A 165 11.52 -10.46 -13.06
CA PHE A 165 12.82 -11.05 -12.68
C PHE A 165 12.90 -12.54 -13.01
N GLY A 166 11.89 -13.07 -13.69
CA GLY A 166 11.82 -14.48 -14.08
C GLY A 166 12.54 -14.76 -15.40
N VAL A 167 12.42 -16.02 -15.85
CA VAL A 167 13.10 -16.56 -17.04
C VAL A 167 12.77 -15.79 -18.33
N THR A 168 11.57 -15.19 -18.42
CA THR A 168 11.14 -14.40 -19.55
C THR A 168 11.51 -12.92 -19.44
N GLY A 169 12.11 -12.50 -18.32
CA GLY A 169 12.64 -11.16 -18.11
C GLY A 169 14.04 -10.99 -18.70
N GLN A 170 14.56 -9.76 -18.55
CA GLN A 170 15.95 -9.47 -18.92
C GLN A 170 16.86 -9.80 -17.75
N GLY A 171 18.04 -10.36 -18.04
CA GLY A 171 19.08 -10.54 -17.04
C GLY A 171 19.65 -9.20 -16.52
N PRO A 172 20.26 -9.19 -15.35
CA PRO A 172 20.90 -8.00 -14.83
C PRO A 172 22.11 -7.60 -15.68
N SER A 173 22.27 -6.30 -15.97
CA SER A 173 23.45 -5.76 -16.66
C SER A 173 24.73 -5.89 -15.83
N HIS A 174 24.60 -5.84 -14.51
CA HIS A 174 25.68 -5.93 -13.52
C HIS A 174 25.25 -6.85 -12.37
N PRO A 175 25.32 -8.18 -12.53
CA PRO A 175 24.82 -9.13 -11.55
C PRO A 175 25.51 -9.00 -10.19
N GLU A 176 26.83 -8.88 -10.17
CA GLU A 176 27.60 -8.73 -8.92
C GLU A 176 27.25 -7.45 -8.15
N LEU A 177 26.99 -6.35 -8.86
CA LEU A 177 26.55 -5.10 -8.24
C LEU A 177 25.14 -5.25 -7.64
N LEU A 178 24.23 -5.91 -8.35
CA LEU A 178 22.89 -6.17 -7.82
C LEU A 178 22.93 -7.00 -6.56
N ASP A 179 23.76 -8.02 -6.54
CA ASP A 179 23.93 -8.91 -5.38
C ASP A 179 24.59 -8.18 -4.21
N HIS A 180 25.64 -7.43 -4.46
CA HIS A 180 26.31 -6.62 -3.44
C HIS A 180 25.33 -5.64 -2.76
N LEU A 181 24.58 -4.87 -3.56
CA LEU A 181 23.59 -3.92 -3.02
C LEU A 181 22.45 -4.63 -2.29
N ALA A 182 22.02 -5.81 -2.75
CA ALA A 182 20.98 -6.59 -2.09
C ALA A 182 21.45 -7.11 -0.72
N VAL A 183 22.66 -7.63 -0.63
CA VAL A 183 23.27 -8.06 0.64
C VAL A 183 23.42 -6.87 1.58
N THR A 184 24.01 -5.77 1.12
CA THR A 184 24.15 -4.54 1.91
C THR A 184 22.80 -4.04 2.45
N PHE A 185 21.75 -4.12 1.64
CA PHE A 185 20.40 -3.72 2.03
C PHE A 185 19.88 -4.56 3.20
N VAL A 186 19.99 -5.88 3.10
CA VAL A 186 19.54 -6.81 4.14
C VAL A 186 20.38 -6.67 5.41
N ASP A 187 21.70 -6.68 5.29
CA ASP A 187 22.64 -6.61 6.43
C ASP A 187 22.56 -5.29 7.19
N SER A 188 22.17 -4.21 6.50
CA SER A 188 21.92 -2.91 7.15
C SER A 188 20.55 -2.81 7.82
N GLY A 189 19.81 -3.91 7.97
CA GLY A 189 18.45 -3.94 8.53
C GLY A 189 17.42 -3.34 7.60
N TRP A 190 17.50 -3.62 6.29
CA TRP A 190 16.59 -3.11 5.26
C TRP A 190 16.63 -1.58 5.14
N SER A 191 17.78 -0.98 5.32
CA SER A 191 17.96 0.48 5.31
C SER A 191 18.06 1.02 3.90
N VAL A 192 16.97 1.57 3.39
CA VAL A 192 16.92 2.30 2.10
C VAL A 192 17.95 3.43 2.06
N LYS A 193 18.13 4.15 3.18
CA LYS A 193 19.10 5.27 3.27
C LYS A 193 20.54 4.81 3.10
N THR A 194 20.88 3.60 3.57
CA THR A 194 22.23 3.03 3.40
C THR A 194 22.51 2.76 1.93
N VAL A 195 21.59 2.10 1.23
CA VAL A 195 21.73 1.83 -0.22
C VAL A 195 21.81 3.13 -1.02
N ILE A 196 20.95 4.11 -0.72
CA ILE A 196 20.99 5.42 -1.39
C ILE A 196 22.36 6.08 -1.19
N ARG A 197 22.88 6.09 0.04
CA ARG A 197 24.19 6.69 0.35
C ARG A 197 25.32 6.02 -0.43
N GLU A 198 25.26 4.72 -0.57
CA GLU A 198 26.26 3.97 -1.35
C GLU A 198 26.18 4.33 -2.84
N ILE A 199 24.98 4.38 -3.42
CA ILE A 199 24.77 4.75 -4.82
C ILE A 199 25.25 6.17 -5.09
N VAL A 200 24.83 7.17 -4.31
CA VAL A 200 25.16 8.59 -4.60
C VAL A 200 26.62 8.93 -4.34
N ASN A 201 27.30 8.21 -3.45
CA ASN A 201 28.75 8.36 -3.21
C ASN A 201 29.61 7.62 -4.23
N SER A 202 29.02 6.75 -5.03
CA SER A 202 29.75 5.96 -6.03
C SER A 202 30.31 6.86 -7.14
N ARG A 203 31.37 6.37 -7.78
CA ARG A 203 31.94 7.01 -8.96
C ARG A 203 30.95 7.04 -10.12
N MET A 204 30.12 6.02 -10.25
CA MET A 204 29.09 5.93 -11.29
C MET A 204 28.09 7.08 -11.21
N TYR A 205 27.64 7.47 -10.01
CA TYR A 205 26.66 8.58 -9.85
C TYR A 205 27.24 9.96 -10.24
N ARG A 206 28.56 10.08 -10.32
CA ARG A 206 29.28 11.32 -10.67
C ARG A 206 29.70 11.41 -12.12
N ILE A 207 29.38 10.43 -12.97
CA ILE A 207 29.71 10.50 -14.40
C ILE A 207 28.86 11.56 -15.11
N GLY A 208 29.47 12.17 -16.12
CA GLY A 208 28.80 13.19 -16.95
C GLY A 208 27.88 12.58 -18.01
N THR A 209 27.17 13.44 -18.74
CA THR A 209 26.28 13.08 -19.85
C THR A 209 26.96 13.17 -21.22
N THR A 210 28.28 13.43 -21.26
CA THR A 210 29.01 13.68 -22.50
C THR A 210 28.93 12.47 -23.43
N TYR A 211 28.61 12.74 -24.69
CA TYR A 211 28.51 11.72 -25.73
C TYR A 211 29.89 11.29 -26.21
N SER A 212 30.07 9.99 -26.44
CA SER A 212 31.25 9.38 -27.06
C SER A 212 30.79 8.44 -28.18
N ALA A 213 31.21 8.72 -29.43
CA ALA A 213 30.81 7.91 -30.57
C ALA A 213 31.31 6.46 -30.47
N SER A 214 32.52 6.23 -29.98
CA SER A 214 33.07 4.90 -29.77
C SER A 214 32.30 4.11 -28.71
N SER A 215 31.97 4.74 -27.58
CA SER A 215 31.17 4.09 -26.51
C SER A 215 29.75 3.81 -27.00
N HIS A 216 29.16 4.73 -27.76
CA HIS A 216 27.83 4.50 -28.36
C HIS A 216 27.81 3.35 -29.36
N THR A 217 28.86 3.20 -30.14
CA THR A 217 28.99 2.06 -31.08
C THR A 217 29.07 0.73 -30.34
N ALA A 218 29.77 0.70 -29.19
CA ALA A 218 29.95 -0.50 -28.39
C ALA A 218 28.70 -0.83 -27.50
N ASP A 219 28.05 0.20 -27.00
CA ASP A 219 26.88 0.07 -26.10
C ASP A 219 25.87 1.20 -26.43
N PRO A 220 25.07 1.05 -27.46
CA PRO A 220 24.11 2.08 -27.91
C PRO A 220 23.05 2.38 -26.84
N GLU A 221 22.67 1.39 -26.07
CA GLU A 221 21.64 1.48 -25.05
C GLU A 221 22.14 1.98 -23.68
N ASN A 222 23.45 2.26 -23.57
CA ASN A 222 24.05 2.65 -22.31
C ASN A 222 23.80 1.65 -21.17
N ALA A 223 23.80 0.37 -21.50
CA ALA A 223 23.57 -0.70 -20.52
C ALA A 223 24.71 -0.81 -19.51
N LEU A 224 25.93 -0.50 -19.95
CA LEU A 224 27.14 -0.50 -19.12
C LEU A 224 27.42 0.86 -18.44
N LEU A 225 26.51 1.82 -18.57
CA LEU A 225 26.57 3.12 -17.90
C LEU A 225 27.85 3.91 -18.23
N TRP A 226 28.25 3.97 -19.50
CA TRP A 226 29.41 4.77 -19.92
C TRP A 226 29.17 6.29 -19.84
N ARG A 227 27.90 6.72 -19.69
CA ARG A 227 27.50 8.10 -19.38
C ARG A 227 26.28 8.10 -18.46
N ALA A 228 25.98 9.23 -17.82
CA ALA A 228 24.73 9.40 -17.09
C ALA A 228 23.53 9.40 -18.06
N ASN A 229 22.46 8.74 -17.65
CA ASN A 229 21.19 8.78 -18.36
C ASN A 229 20.55 10.17 -18.25
N GLN A 230 20.14 10.74 -19.36
CA GLN A 230 19.35 11.95 -19.36
C GLN A 230 17.90 11.60 -19.03
N ARG A 231 17.32 12.32 -18.09
CA ARG A 231 15.91 12.18 -17.74
C ARG A 231 15.28 13.54 -17.53
N ARG A 232 13.99 13.61 -17.81
CA ARG A 232 13.20 14.79 -17.51
C ARG A 232 12.96 14.85 -15.99
N LEU A 233 13.07 16.03 -15.40
CA LEU A 233 12.69 16.23 -14.01
C LEU A 233 11.18 16.27 -13.89
N ASP A 234 10.66 15.71 -12.79
CA ASP A 234 9.26 15.83 -12.40
C ASP A 234 8.95 17.30 -12.05
N ALA A 235 7.70 17.70 -12.21
CA ALA A 235 7.30 19.10 -12.00
C ALA A 235 7.58 19.60 -10.57
N GLU A 236 7.36 18.71 -9.59
CA GLU A 236 7.62 18.99 -8.18
C GLU A 236 9.11 19.22 -7.91
N VAL A 237 9.96 18.36 -8.47
CA VAL A 237 11.42 18.49 -8.33
C VAL A 237 11.92 19.77 -9.01
N LEU A 238 11.36 20.12 -10.17
CA LEU A 238 11.70 21.37 -10.87
C LEU A 238 11.31 22.59 -10.04
N ARG A 239 10.08 22.63 -9.54
CA ARG A 239 9.57 23.69 -8.68
C ARG A 239 10.43 23.86 -7.42
N ASP A 240 10.68 22.78 -6.70
CA ASP A 240 11.46 22.81 -5.46
C ASP A 240 12.92 23.23 -5.73
N SER A 241 13.50 22.82 -6.87
CA SER A 241 14.82 23.29 -7.30
C SER A 241 14.85 24.81 -7.54
N MET A 242 13.81 25.36 -8.19
CA MET A 242 13.68 26.79 -8.41
C MET A 242 13.56 27.57 -7.10
N LEU A 243 12.73 27.07 -6.17
CA LEU A 243 12.58 27.67 -4.83
C LEU A 243 13.86 27.55 -4.00
N ALA A 244 14.59 26.44 -4.12
CA ALA A 244 15.88 26.29 -3.44
C ALA A 244 16.93 27.28 -3.98
N MET A 245 16.95 27.51 -5.29
CA MET A 245 17.86 28.47 -5.93
C MET A 245 17.52 29.92 -5.56
N SER A 246 16.24 30.27 -5.40
CA SER A 246 15.80 31.61 -4.95
C SER A 246 15.95 31.83 -3.44
N GLY A 247 16.19 30.76 -2.67
CA GLY A 247 16.22 30.80 -1.21
C GLY A 247 14.85 30.82 -0.54
N GLU A 248 13.78 30.55 -1.30
CA GLU A 248 12.38 30.58 -0.84
C GLU A 248 11.83 29.19 -0.52
N LEU A 249 12.65 28.12 -0.60
CA LEU A 249 12.19 26.75 -0.30
C LEU A 249 11.91 26.61 1.20
N ASP A 250 10.65 26.45 1.54
CA ASP A 250 10.21 26.09 2.89
C ASP A 250 10.15 24.56 3.02
N LEU A 251 10.97 24.01 3.92
CA LEU A 251 11.00 22.57 4.23
C LEU A 251 9.99 22.18 5.31
N ASN A 252 9.26 23.13 5.89
CA ASN A 252 8.22 22.82 6.84
C ASN A 252 7.05 22.18 6.11
N ARG A 253 6.64 21.02 6.59
CA ARG A 253 5.50 20.31 6.01
C ARG A 253 4.22 21.10 6.29
N PRO A 254 3.44 21.50 5.26
CA PRO A 254 2.17 22.19 5.48
C PRO A 254 1.19 21.25 6.20
N ARG A 255 0.29 21.84 6.99
CA ARG A 255 -0.81 21.11 7.64
C ARG A 255 -1.94 20.95 6.65
N GLY A 256 -2.04 19.77 6.05
CA GLY A 256 -3.06 19.44 5.06
C GLY A 256 -2.86 20.12 3.69
N SER A 257 -3.70 19.79 2.73
CA SER A 257 -3.74 20.42 1.41
C SER A 257 -4.77 21.55 1.37
N GLU A 258 -4.64 22.50 0.43
CA GLU A 258 -5.68 23.51 0.19
C GLU A 258 -7.02 22.87 -0.25
N VAL A 259 -6.95 21.70 -0.90
CA VAL A 259 -8.14 20.93 -1.28
C VAL A 259 -8.87 20.41 -0.05
N ALA A 260 -8.15 19.98 1.00
CA ALA A 260 -8.75 19.55 2.27
C ALA A 260 -9.53 20.67 2.96
N LYS A 261 -9.20 21.94 2.71
CA LYS A 261 -9.91 23.10 3.24
C LYS A 261 -11.19 23.43 2.46
N ALA A 262 -11.26 23.01 1.19
CA ALA A 262 -12.40 23.29 0.32
C ALA A 262 -13.64 22.47 0.65
N GLY A 263 -13.49 21.35 1.38
CA GLY A 263 -14.56 20.43 1.72
C GLY A 263 -15.11 19.65 0.54
N TYR A 264 -16.19 18.89 0.79
CA TYR A 264 -16.85 18.08 -0.25
C TYR A 264 -17.60 18.92 -1.27
N THR A 265 -17.40 18.63 -2.55
CA THR A 265 -18.20 19.20 -3.63
C THR A 265 -18.85 18.10 -4.47
N ARG A 266 -20.05 18.36 -4.99
CA ARG A 266 -20.73 17.44 -5.90
C ARG A 266 -20.26 17.64 -7.32
N VAL A 267 -19.79 16.58 -7.94
CA VAL A 267 -19.46 16.54 -9.36
C VAL A 267 -20.27 15.42 -10.01
N ARG A 268 -21.18 15.76 -10.93
CA ARG A 268 -22.01 14.84 -11.73
C ARG A 268 -22.66 13.71 -10.90
N GLY A 269 -23.26 14.05 -9.75
CA GLY A 269 -23.99 13.10 -8.93
C GLY A 269 -23.15 12.28 -7.93
N GLY A 270 -21.84 12.41 -7.93
CA GLY A 270 -20.94 11.89 -6.90
C GLY A 270 -20.47 12.99 -5.96
N MET A 271 -20.02 12.60 -4.78
CA MET A 271 -19.26 13.48 -3.90
C MET A 271 -17.78 13.30 -4.27
N VAL A 272 -17.17 14.38 -4.74
CA VAL A 272 -15.71 14.49 -4.81
C VAL A 272 -15.36 15.35 -3.63
N GLY A 273 -14.80 14.76 -2.68
CA GLY A 273 -14.50 15.53 -1.56
C GLY A 273 -13.33 15.05 -0.95
N ASP A 274 -13.15 15.64 -0.11
CA ASP A 274 -12.22 15.89 0.86
C ASP A 274 -11.16 14.80 0.97
N PRO A 275 -9.95 15.05 0.59
CA PRO A 275 -8.84 14.11 0.73
C PRO A 275 -8.43 13.93 2.18
#